data_77f247f4d20769784ed98d4cf15c0a52
#
_entry.id   77f247f4d20769784ed98d4cf15c0a52
#
_cell.length_a   1.000
_cell.length_b   1.000
_cell.length_c   1.000
_cell.angle_alpha   90.00
_cell.angle_beta   90.00
_cell.angle_gamma   90.00
#
_symmetry.space_group_name_H-M   'P 1'
#
loop_
_entity.id
_entity.type
_entity.pdbx_description
1 polymer ?
#
loop_
_entity_poly.entity_id
_entity_poly.type
_entity_poly.pdbx_seq_one_letter_code
_entity_poly.pdbx_strand_id
1 'polypeptide(L)'
;MKKVFSALTMLLAPLALMASEADLKMPEGFASDSATSVLYWGFLVVVLGLLFGYWQFHKVSKLGAHKSMLEIGNVIFKTCSTYLKQQGKFLAILFAFIGLAVLLYFAVLEGMPISSVLLILGWTVIGVMGSYAVAWFGVRMNTYANARMAFASLRRRPLDLLNIPLTAGMSIGILLFST
;
A
#
# COMPACT_ATOMS: atom_id res chain seq x y z
N MET A 1 -25.57 3.59 31.27
CA MET A 1 -24.54 3.74 30.23
C MET A 1 -23.11 3.62 30.79
N LYS A 2 -22.70 4.32 31.86
CA LYS A 2 -21.34 4.22 32.43
C LYS A 2 -20.94 2.81 32.89
N LYS A 3 -21.85 2.05 33.50
CA LYS A 3 -21.59 0.66 33.97
C LYS A 3 -21.40 -0.34 32.80
N VAL A 4 -22.11 -0.15 31.69
CA VAL A 4 -21.97 -0.99 30.49
C VAL A 4 -20.65 -0.69 29.77
N PHE A 5 -20.27 0.58 29.70
CA PHE A 5 -18.99 1.00 29.12
C PHE A 5 -17.80 0.49 29.94
N SER A 6 -17.89 0.57 31.29
CA SER A 6 -16.87 0.01 32.19
C SER A 6 -16.75 -1.50 32.11
N ALA A 7 -17.88 -2.22 31.97
CA ALA A 7 -17.87 -3.67 31.78
C ALA A 7 -17.28 -4.06 30.41
N LEU A 8 -17.56 -3.30 29.36
CA LEU A 8 -17.02 -3.52 28.02
C LEU A 8 -15.51 -3.25 27.96
N THR A 9 -15.03 -2.20 28.63
CA THR A 9 -13.58 -1.93 28.73
C THR A 9 -12.85 -2.98 29.55
N MET A 10 -13.43 -3.51 30.63
CA MET A 10 -12.86 -4.63 31.39
C MET A 10 -12.82 -5.95 30.62
N LEU A 11 -13.78 -6.17 29.72
CA LEU A 11 -13.84 -7.37 28.88
C LEU A 11 -12.85 -7.31 27.70
N LEU A 12 -12.59 -6.10 27.17
CA LEU A 12 -11.68 -5.87 26.03
C LEU A 12 -10.22 -5.67 26.46
N ALA A 13 -9.97 -5.22 27.67
CA ALA A 13 -8.61 -4.98 28.20
C ALA A 13 -7.70 -6.23 28.14
N PRO A 14 -8.13 -7.44 28.57
CA PRO A 14 -7.29 -8.62 28.49
C PRO A 14 -7.05 -9.10 27.05
N LEU A 15 -7.97 -8.85 26.13
CA LEU A 15 -7.79 -9.15 24.70
C LEU A 15 -6.76 -8.21 24.05
N ALA A 16 -6.70 -6.96 24.45
CA ALA A 16 -5.70 -6.00 23.97
C ALA A 16 -4.28 -6.31 24.51
N LEU A 17 -4.18 -6.86 25.74
CA LEU A 17 -2.91 -7.29 26.33
C LEU A 17 -2.33 -8.55 25.69
N MET A 18 -3.19 -9.42 25.12
CA MET A 18 -2.76 -10.64 24.43
C MET A 18 -2.48 -10.45 22.92
N ALA A 19 -2.75 -9.27 22.37
CA ALA A 19 -2.59 -8.97 20.97
C ALA A 19 -1.26 -8.24 20.65
N SER A 20 -0.25 -8.35 21.51
CA SER A 20 1.07 -7.82 21.23
C SER A 20 1.78 -8.69 20.19
N GLU A 21 1.87 -8.19 18.97
CA GLU A 21 2.64 -8.85 17.90
C GLU A 21 4.14 -8.99 18.25
N ALA A 22 4.62 -8.23 19.24
CA ALA A 22 5.99 -8.31 19.74
C ALA A 22 6.31 -9.61 20.48
N ASP A 23 5.28 -10.29 21.03
CA ASP A 23 5.40 -11.54 21.76
C ASP A 23 5.18 -12.79 20.88
N LEU A 24 5.00 -12.63 19.60
CA LEU A 24 4.85 -13.72 18.62
C LEU A 24 6.15 -14.56 18.59
N LYS A 25 6.16 -15.69 19.28
CA LYS A 25 7.21 -16.69 19.15
C LYS A 25 6.92 -17.53 17.92
N MET A 26 7.89 -17.60 17.01
CA MET A 26 7.83 -18.54 15.89
C MET A 26 7.74 -19.96 16.43
N PRO A 27 6.76 -20.79 16.01
CA PRO A 27 6.69 -22.17 16.42
C PRO A 27 7.97 -22.91 16.02
N GLU A 28 8.43 -23.80 16.90
CA GLU A 28 9.54 -24.70 16.61
C GLU A 28 9.18 -25.53 15.37
N GLY A 29 9.94 -25.43 14.30
CA GLY A 29 9.63 -26.07 13.01
C GLY A 29 9.09 -25.13 11.93
N PHE A 30 8.94 -23.81 12.18
CA PHE A 30 8.61 -22.84 11.12
C PHE A 30 9.64 -22.82 9.98
N ALA A 31 10.87 -23.24 10.25
CA ALA A 31 11.91 -23.47 9.25
C ALA A 31 11.79 -24.84 8.53
N SER A 32 10.66 -25.55 8.69
CA SER A 32 10.42 -26.77 7.94
C SER A 32 10.30 -26.48 6.44
N ASP A 33 10.71 -27.42 5.60
CA ASP A 33 10.67 -27.31 4.14
C ASP A 33 9.27 -26.94 3.61
N SER A 34 8.21 -27.35 4.30
CA SER A 34 6.83 -27.03 3.93
C SER A 34 6.51 -25.54 4.13
N ALA A 35 6.92 -24.92 5.23
CA ALA A 35 6.65 -23.50 5.51
C ALA A 35 7.45 -22.58 4.58
N THR A 36 8.71 -22.91 4.35
CA THR A 36 9.55 -22.17 3.38
C THR A 36 9.00 -22.27 1.96
N SER A 37 8.49 -23.45 1.58
CA SER A 37 7.86 -23.67 0.28
C SER A 37 6.63 -22.76 0.08
N VAL A 38 5.77 -22.62 1.08
CA VAL A 38 4.61 -21.71 1.04
C VAL A 38 5.03 -20.24 0.87
N LEU A 39 6.11 -19.81 1.53
CA LEU A 39 6.66 -18.46 1.38
C LEU A 39 7.17 -18.19 -0.04
N TYR A 40 7.87 -19.15 -0.65
CA TYR A 40 8.33 -19.03 -2.04
C TYR A 40 7.15 -18.92 -3.02
N TRP A 41 6.10 -19.73 -2.84
CA TRP A 41 4.89 -19.62 -3.64
C TRP A 41 4.19 -18.29 -3.45
N GLY A 42 4.11 -17.78 -2.21
CA GLY A 42 3.59 -16.45 -1.91
C GLY A 42 4.38 -15.35 -2.62
N PHE A 43 5.71 -15.41 -2.56
CA PHE A 43 6.58 -14.46 -3.25
C PHE A 43 6.40 -14.50 -4.78
N LEU A 44 6.26 -15.68 -5.36
CA LEU A 44 5.98 -15.83 -6.78
C LEU A 44 4.66 -15.16 -7.17
N VAL A 45 3.59 -15.32 -6.38
CA VAL A 45 2.29 -14.66 -6.61
C VAL A 45 2.44 -13.13 -6.55
N VAL A 46 3.20 -12.60 -5.60
CA VAL A 46 3.50 -11.16 -5.49
C VAL A 46 4.19 -10.65 -6.76
N VAL A 47 5.23 -11.33 -7.22
CA VAL A 47 5.94 -10.95 -8.46
C VAL A 47 5.02 -10.98 -9.68
N LEU A 48 4.19 -12.01 -9.82
CA LEU A 48 3.21 -12.10 -10.90
C LEU A 48 2.18 -10.97 -10.83
N GLY A 49 1.74 -10.59 -9.63
CA GLY A 49 0.84 -9.47 -9.40
C GLY A 49 1.45 -8.12 -9.83
N LEU A 50 2.71 -7.87 -9.48
CA LEU A 50 3.45 -6.68 -9.91
C LEU A 50 3.60 -6.61 -11.43
N LEU A 51 3.96 -7.72 -12.07
CA LEU A 51 4.08 -7.82 -13.53
C LEU A 51 2.74 -7.59 -14.23
N PHE A 52 1.66 -8.17 -13.69
CA PHE A 52 0.32 -7.96 -14.20
C PHE A 52 -0.12 -6.50 -14.09
N GLY A 53 0.11 -5.85 -12.94
CA GLY A 53 -0.19 -4.42 -12.73
C GLY A 53 0.55 -3.54 -13.74
N TYR A 54 1.83 -3.80 -13.96
CA TYR A 54 2.65 -3.11 -14.94
C TYR A 54 2.16 -3.33 -16.39
N TRP A 55 1.81 -4.56 -16.75
CA TRP A 55 1.26 -4.90 -18.06
C TRP A 55 -0.06 -4.16 -18.35
N GLN A 56 -0.97 -4.14 -17.37
CA GLN A 56 -2.24 -3.42 -17.48
C GLN A 56 -2.02 -1.90 -17.63
N PHE A 57 -1.07 -1.34 -16.88
CA PHE A 57 -0.69 0.07 -17.04
C PHE A 57 -0.24 0.37 -18.47
N HIS A 58 0.61 -0.49 -19.01
CA HIS A 58 1.12 -0.33 -20.39
C HIS A 58 -0.01 -0.45 -21.43
N LYS A 59 -0.95 -1.37 -21.22
CA LYS A 59 -2.14 -1.52 -22.06
C LYS A 59 -3.00 -0.26 -22.06
N VAL A 60 -3.32 0.29 -20.90
CA VAL A 60 -4.12 1.52 -20.78
C VAL A 60 -3.37 2.72 -21.33
N SER A 61 -2.07 2.84 -21.09
CA SER A 61 -1.27 3.98 -21.56
C SER A 61 -1.16 4.06 -23.08
N LYS A 62 -1.29 2.94 -23.80
CA LYS A 62 -1.30 2.88 -25.27
C LYS A 62 -2.62 3.28 -25.92
N LEU A 63 -3.71 3.35 -25.15
CA LEU A 63 -5.00 3.77 -25.69
C LEU A 63 -4.93 5.24 -26.17
N GLY A 64 -5.56 5.50 -27.31
CA GLY A 64 -5.64 6.86 -27.86
C GLY A 64 -6.46 7.79 -26.97
N ALA A 65 -6.04 9.05 -26.89
CA ALA A 65 -6.79 10.14 -26.28
C ALA A 65 -6.53 11.43 -27.05
N HIS A 66 -7.50 12.37 -27.01
CA HIS A 66 -7.32 13.67 -27.64
C HIS A 66 -6.34 14.53 -26.85
N LYS A 67 -5.56 15.36 -27.54
CA LYS A 67 -4.51 16.21 -26.93
C LYS A 67 -5.03 17.06 -25.78
N SER A 68 -6.16 17.72 -25.95
CA SER A 68 -6.79 18.55 -24.91
C SER A 68 -7.13 17.76 -23.64
N MET A 69 -7.60 16.51 -23.78
CA MET A 69 -7.93 15.65 -22.64
C MET A 69 -6.66 15.19 -21.90
N LEU A 70 -5.58 14.96 -22.65
CA LEU A 70 -4.27 14.65 -22.06
C LEU A 70 -3.67 15.85 -21.33
N GLU A 71 -3.86 17.08 -21.83
CA GLU A 71 -3.42 18.30 -21.16
C GLU A 71 -4.13 18.49 -19.82
N ILE A 72 -5.46 18.32 -19.78
CA ILE A 72 -6.25 18.34 -18.52
C ILE A 72 -5.78 17.22 -17.58
N GLY A 73 -5.62 16.01 -18.09
CA GLY A 73 -5.11 14.89 -17.31
C GLY A 73 -3.72 15.17 -16.70
N ASN A 74 -2.84 15.86 -17.44
CA ASN A 74 -1.53 16.26 -16.92
C ASN A 74 -1.62 17.34 -15.84
N VAL A 75 -2.56 18.28 -15.93
CA VAL A 75 -2.80 19.27 -14.87
C VAL A 75 -3.26 18.57 -13.59
N ILE A 76 -4.23 17.66 -13.71
CA ILE A 76 -4.73 16.84 -12.57
C ILE A 76 -3.57 16.03 -11.97
N PHE A 77 -2.77 15.38 -12.81
CA PHE A 77 -1.62 14.60 -12.33
C PHE A 77 -0.60 15.48 -11.60
N LYS A 78 -0.28 16.66 -12.09
CA LYS A 78 0.63 17.61 -11.42
C LYS A 78 0.09 18.01 -10.06
N THR A 79 -1.19 18.35 -9.97
CA THR A 79 -1.85 18.72 -8.71
C THR A 79 -1.81 17.57 -7.70
N CYS A 80 -2.23 16.38 -8.10
CA CYS A 80 -2.21 15.19 -7.24
C CYS A 80 -0.77 14.82 -6.83
N SER A 81 0.21 14.93 -7.73
CA SER A 81 1.61 14.66 -7.42
C SER A 81 2.20 15.67 -6.45
N THR A 82 1.81 16.94 -6.54
CA THR A 82 2.22 17.97 -5.59
C THR A 82 1.65 17.71 -4.21
N TYR A 83 0.36 17.36 -4.14
CA TYR A 83 -0.28 16.94 -2.89
C TYR A 83 0.44 15.73 -2.28
N LEU A 84 0.70 14.70 -3.09
CA LEU A 84 1.37 13.48 -2.64
C LEU A 84 2.78 13.76 -2.11
N LYS A 85 3.54 14.64 -2.78
CA LYS A 85 4.86 15.08 -2.31
C LYS A 85 4.78 15.81 -0.97
N GLN A 86 3.79 16.67 -0.79
CA GLN A 86 3.58 17.39 0.47
C GLN A 86 3.19 16.41 1.58
N GLN A 87 2.30 15.47 1.28
CA GLN A 87 1.91 14.41 2.21
C GLN A 87 3.10 13.52 2.56
N GLY A 88 3.97 13.19 1.60
CA GLY A 88 5.19 12.42 1.82
C GLY A 88 6.16 13.11 2.77
N LYS A 89 6.31 14.45 2.68
CA LYS A 89 7.12 15.22 3.64
C LYS A 89 6.55 15.15 5.06
N PHE A 90 5.23 15.32 5.18
CA PHE A 90 4.55 15.21 6.47
C PHE A 90 4.72 13.81 7.05
N LEU A 91 4.55 12.76 6.24
CA LEU A 91 4.73 11.37 6.64
C LEU A 91 6.18 11.10 7.10
N ALA A 92 7.18 11.67 6.43
CA ALA A 92 8.58 11.53 6.84
C ALA A 92 8.85 12.17 8.21
N ILE A 93 8.27 13.35 8.49
CA ILE A 93 8.37 14.00 9.80
C ILE A 93 7.69 13.15 10.88
N LEU A 94 6.48 12.66 10.59
CA LEU A 94 5.73 11.81 11.52
C LEU A 94 6.49 10.50 11.78
N PHE A 95 7.07 9.91 10.73
CA PHE A 95 7.89 8.70 10.84
C PHE A 95 9.14 8.93 11.70
N ALA A 96 9.77 10.10 11.63
CA ALA A 96 10.90 10.43 12.49
C ALA A 96 10.49 10.44 13.97
N PHE A 97 9.32 11.02 14.31
CA PHE A 97 8.79 11.00 15.66
C PHE A 97 8.44 9.60 16.15
N ILE A 98 7.71 8.83 15.33
CA ILE A 98 7.32 7.45 15.66
C ILE A 98 8.56 6.57 15.74
N GLY A 99 9.50 6.70 14.80
CA GLY A 99 10.74 5.96 14.78
C GLY A 99 11.60 6.21 16.04
N LEU A 100 11.65 7.44 16.50
CA LEU A 100 12.30 7.78 17.76
C LEU A 100 11.60 7.11 18.96
N ALA A 101 10.27 7.16 19.00
CA ALA A 101 9.50 6.49 20.05
C ALA A 101 9.70 4.98 20.06
N VAL A 102 9.68 4.34 18.89
CA VAL A 102 9.97 2.90 18.70
C VAL A 102 11.38 2.57 19.15
N LEU A 103 12.36 3.39 18.78
CA LEU A 103 13.75 3.19 19.18
C LEU A 103 13.90 3.27 20.70
N LEU A 104 13.33 4.28 21.34
CA LEU A 104 13.38 4.44 22.80
C LEU A 104 12.66 3.28 23.51
N TYR A 105 11.50 2.87 23.02
CA TYR A 105 10.73 1.79 23.62
C TYR A 105 11.51 0.47 23.57
N PHE A 106 11.93 0.03 22.41
CA PHE A 106 12.58 -1.26 22.25
C PHE A 106 14.02 -1.30 22.76
N ALA A 107 14.80 -0.22 22.59
CA ALA A 107 16.18 -0.20 23.04
C ALA A 107 16.32 0.06 24.55
N VAL A 108 15.44 0.92 25.15
CA VAL A 108 15.59 1.34 26.55
C VAL A 108 14.68 0.55 27.47
N LEU A 109 13.40 0.37 27.11
CA LEU A 109 12.41 -0.31 27.98
C LEU A 109 12.49 -1.83 27.84
N GLU A 110 12.61 -2.35 26.63
CA GLU A 110 12.67 -3.79 26.36
C GLU A 110 14.09 -4.34 26.39
N GLY A 111 15.12 -3.47 26.36
CA GLY A 111 16.52 -3.90 26.39
C GLY A 111 16.97 -4.71 25.16
N MET A 112 16.25 -4.57 24.04
CA MET A 112 16.60 -5.29 22.81
C MET A 112 17.93 -4.79 22.22
N PRO A 113 18.72 -5.65 21.56
CA PRO A 113 19.93 -5.24 20.87
C PRO A 113 19.58 -4.25 19.74
N ILE A 114 20.38 -3.20 19.62
CA ILE A 114 20.17 -2.11 18.65
C ILE A 114 20.03 -2.64 17.21
N SER A 115 20.74 -3.73 16.87
CA SER A 115 20.62 -4.39 15.55
C SER A 115 19.20 -4.84 15.23
N SER A 116 18.48 -5.41 16.20
CA SER A 116 17.09 -5.85 16.03
C SER A 116 16.13 -4.66 15.88
N VAL A 117 16.35 -3.59 16.65
CA VAL A 117 15.54 -2.36 16.55
C VAL A 117 15.75 -1.69 15.19
N LEU A 118 16.98 -1.62 14.69
CA LEU A 118 17.27 -1.10 13.35
C LEU A 118 16.63 -1.94 12.24
N LEU A 119 16.58 -3.25 12.43
CA LEU A 119 15.93 -4.15 11.47
C LEU A 119 14.41 -3.89 11.44
N ILE A 120 13.76 -3.73 12.59
CA ILE A 120 12.34 -3.37 12.69
C ILE A 120 12.06 -2.03 11.99
N LEU A 121 12.86 -1.00 12.29
CA LEU A 121 12.74 0.30 11.64
C LEU A 121 12.97 0.21 10.13
N GLY A 122 13.94 -0.58 9.68
CA GLY A 122 14.22 -0.81 8.27
C GLY A 122 13.03 -1.41 7.54
N TRP A 123 12.42 -2.45 8.07
CA TRP A 123 11.21 -3.05 7.50
C TRP A 123 10.02 -2.08 7.51
N THR A 124 9.88 -1.27 8.55
CA THR A 124 8.83 -0.25 8.61
C THR A 124 9.02 0.80 7.51
N VAL A 125 10.26 1.26 7.25
CA VAL A 125 10.55 2.17 6.12
C VAL A 125 10.17 1.53 4.79
N ILE A 126 10.53 0.27 4.57
CA ILE A 126 10.20 -0.46 3.34
C ILE A 126 8.68 -0.52 3.14
N GLY A 127 7.90 -0.83 4.20
CA GLY A 127 6.44 -0.86 4.15
C GLY A 127 5.83 0.50 3.82
N VAL A 128 6.31 1.58 4.44
CA VAL A 128 5.85 2.96 4.15
C VAL A 128 6.18 3.35 2.71
N MET A 129 7.38 3.03 2.24
CA MET A 129 7.78 3.30 0.85
C MET A 129 6.96 2.51 -0.16
N GLY A 130 6.64 1.24 0.14
CA GLY A 130 5.76 0.41 -0.68
C GLY A 130 4.38 1.04 -0.83
N SER A 131 3.74 1.38 0.28
CA SER A 131 2.43 2.05 0.29
C SER A 131 2.44 3.38 -0.47
N TYR A 132 3.48 4.18 -0.30
CA TYR A 132 3.65 5.45 -1.02
C TYR A 132 3.81 5.24 -2.53
N ALA A 133 4.58 4.21 -2.93
CA ALA A 133 4.78 3.86 -4.34
C ALA A 133 3.46 3.42 -5.00
N VAL A 134 2.63 2.62 -4.29
CA VAL A 134 1.29 2.23 -4.76
C VAL A 134 0.38 3.44 -4.92
N ALA A 135 0.38 4.36 -3.97
CA ALA A 135 -0.40 5.60 -4.04
C ALA A 135 0.01 6.44 -5.26
N TRP A 136 1.31 6.59 -5.50
CA TRP A 136 1.82 7.32 -6.65
C TRP A 136 1.45 6.66 -7.98
N PHE A 137 1.59 5.34 -8.06
CA PHE A 137 1.17 4.55 -9.21
C PHE A 137 -0.34 4.68 -9.45
N GLY A 138 -1.16 4.61 -8.39
CA GLY A 138 -2.61 4.74 -8.45
C GLY A 138 -3.04 6.10 -9.02
N VAL A 139 -2.44 7.19 -8.56
CA VAL A 139 -2.67 8.54 -9.12
C VAL A 139 -2.33 8.57 -10.61
N ARG A 140 -1.20 7.98 -10.99
CA ARG A 140 -0.76 7.96 -12.41
C ARG A 140 -1.72 7.14 -13.26
N MET A 141 -2.06 5.93 -12.82
CA MET A 141 -2.97 5.04 -13.55
C MET A 141 -4.35 5.65 -13.71
N ASN A 142 -4.90 6.24 -12.65
CA ASN A 142 -6.23 6.83 -12.65
C ASN A 142 -6.31 8.04 -13.59
N THR A 143 -5.33 8.91 -13.58
CA THR A 143 -5.29 10.06 -14.50
C THR A 143 -5.19 9.64 -15.96
N TYR A 144 -4.42 8.59 -16.25
CA TYR A 144 -4.37 8.03 -17.61
C TYR A 144 -5.70 7.41 -18.04
N ALA A 145 -6.33 6.63 -17.17
CA ALA A 145 -7.61 5.98 -17.44
C ALA A 145 -8.72 7.01 -17.67
N ASN A 146 -8.82 8.04 -16.82
CA ASN A 146 -9.85 9.07 -16.93
C ASN A 146 -9.81 9.83 -18.25
N ALA A 147 -8.62 10.27 -18.70
CA ALA A 147 -8.48 10.96 -19.98
C ALA A 147 -8.89 10.09 -21.18
N ARG A 148 -8.61 8.79 -21.11
CA ARG A 148 -8.94 7.83 -22.18
C ARG A 148 -10.40 7.43 -22.14
N MET A 149 -10.98 7.28 -20.96
CA MET A 149 -12.41 7.03 -20.79
C MET A 149 -13.24 8.20 -21.33
N ALA A 150 -12.84 9.44 -21.02
CA ALA A 150 -13.48 10.64 -21.54
C ALA A 150 -13.43 10.67 -23.08
N PHE A 151 -12.33 10.27 -23.70
CA PHE A 151 -12.22 10.16 -25.16
C PHE A 151 -13.07 9.02 -25.74
N ALA A 152 -13.11 7.87 -25.06
CA ALA A 152 -13.93 6.73 -25.47
C ALA A 152 -15.43 7.05 -25.43
N SER A 153 -15.86 7.91 -24.50
CA SER A 153 -17.28 8.33 -24.40
C SER A 153 -17.77 9.03 -25.66
N LEU A 154 -16.90 9.80 -26.34
CA LEU A 154 -17.23 10.47 -27.60
C LEU A 154 -17.45 9.47 -28.75
N ARG A 155 -16.84 8.29 -28.68
CA ARG A 155 -16.97 7.23 -29.70
C ARG A 155 -18.24 6.38 -29.55
N ARG A 156 -19.07 6.64 -28.53
CA ARG A 156 -20.31 5.91 -28.24
C ARG A 156 -20.14 4.38 -28.14
N ARG A 157 -18.99 3.92 -27.64
CA ARG A 157 -18.70 2.50 -27.40
C ARG A 157 -18.85 2.16 -25.92
N PRO A 158 -19.99 1.60 -25.48
CA PRO A 158 -20.26 1.38 -24.05
C PRO A 158 -19.29 0.38 -23.40
N LEU A 159 -18.78 -0.60 -24.15
CA LEU A 159 -17.83 -1.58 -23.64
C LEU A 159 -16.47 -0.95 -23.29
N ASP A 160 -16.00 0.01 -24.07
CA ASP A 160 -14.73 0.69 -23.78
C ASP A 160 -14.85 1.57 -22.53
N LEU A 161 -16.03 2.20 -22.32
CA LEU A 161 -16.33 2.99 -21.12
C LEU A 161 -16.27 2.14 -19.83
N LEU A 162 -16.65 0.87 -19.91
CA LEU A 162 -16.62 -0.05 -18.78
C LEU A 162 -15.21 -0.66 -18.59
N ASN A 163 -14.59 -1.09 -19.69
CA ASN A 163 -13.33 -1.83 -19.65
C ASN A 163 -12.14 -0.97 -19.21
N ILE A 164 -12.08 0.31 -19.58
CA ILE A 164 -10.96 1.19 -19.22
C ILE A 164 -10.86 1.39 -17.70
N PRO A 165 -11.91 1.85 -16.98
CA PRO A 165 -11.82 2.00 -15.54
C PRO A 165 -11.71 0.67 -14.80
N LEU A 166 -12.32 -0.41 -15.31
CA LEU A 166 -12.20 -1.75 -14.74
C LEU A 166 -10.74 -2.23 -14.79
N THR A 167 -10.09 -2.10 -15.95
CA THR A 167 -8.69 -2.47 -16.14
C THR A 167 -7.76 -1.64 -15.23
N ALA A 168 -8.04 -0.34 -15.10
CA ALA A 168 -7.29 0.53 -14.20
C ALA A 168 -7.46 0.13 -12.72
N GLY A 169 -8.70 -0.10 -12.30
CA GLY A 169 -9.01 -0.53 -10.93
C GLY A 169 -8.40 -1.87 -10.58
N MET A 170 -8.49 -2.86 -11.48
CA MET A 170 -7.84 -4.16 -11.28
C MET A 170 -6.32 -4.04 -11.16
N SER A 171 -5.69 -3.19 -11.99
CA SER A 171 -4.24 -2.96 -11.92
C SER A 171 -3.80 -2.42 -10.57
N ILE A 172 -4.52 -1.40 -10.06
CA ILE A 172 -4.23 -0.79 -8.75
C ILE A 172 -4.51 -1.78 -7.62
N GLY A 173 -5.64 -2.50 -7.69
CA GLY A 173 -6.04 -3.47 -6.68
C GLY A 173 -5.04 -4.61 -6.54
N ILE A 174 -4.62 -5.21 -7.64
CA ILE A 174 -3.62 -6.30 -7.62
C ILE A 174 -2.27 -5.79 -7.13
N LEU A 175 -1.86 -4.58 -7.54
CA LEU A 175 -0.62 -3.99 -7.05
C LEU A 175 -0.67 -3.73 -5.54
N LEU A 176 -1.82 -3.30 -5.01
CA LEU A 176 -2.03 -3.11 -3.58
C LEU A 176 -1.94 -4.43 -2.80
N PHE A 177 -2.48 -5.53 -3.36
CA PHE A 177 -2.36 -6.86 -2.74
C PHE A 177 -0.94 -7.43 -2.80
N SER A 178 -0.11 -6.93 -3.72
CA SER A 178 1.25 -7.41 -3.93
C SER A 178 2.29 -6.65 -3.11
N THR A 179 1.89 -5.58 -2.40
CA THR A 179 2.77 -4.76 -1.54
C THR A 179 2.46 -4.95 -0.08
#